data_542916d5b95c49b3bd2a73290e722bb5
#
_entry.id   542916d5b95c49b3bd2a73290e722bb5
#
_cell.length_a   1.000
_cell.length_b   1.000
_cell.length_c   1.000
_cell.angle_alpha   90.00
_cell.angle_beta   90.00
_cell.angle_gamma   90.00
#
_symmetry.space_group_name_H-M   'P 1'
#
loop_
_entity.id
_entity.type
_entity.pdbx_description
1 polymer ?
#
loop_
_entity_poly.entity_id
_entity_poly.type
_entity_poly.pdbx_seq_one_letter_code
_entity_poly.pdbx_strand_id
1 'polypeptide(L)'
;MKVKHLVVAFLCMLGCCACSSPKTEVKSPDGHIKMTLTVDENGTPFYNVSVNDSLLIENSKMGFVEGNGVILGGGFRIEKTTFDSKDETWTQPWGENKTNRNHYNEMAVNLINEDQVQLTLRFRVFNDGVGFRYEYNVPNVDSLMITDELTTFHFRQDGTSWSIPASAETYELLYKQQPISEVETANTPFTFKTADGVYGSIHEAALYDFSEMTLKQIGDYTLKAELTPWPDGIKVRKSNHFTTSWRTIQIAPEAVGLINSSLILNDPCVLETTDWIRPLKYIGVWWGMHLGVETWKMDERHGATTVNAKKYIDFAAANNIEAVLFEGWNEGWESWGGMQNFDFTKPYADFDIDEIVRYAKEKGIEIIGHHETGGNIPNYERQMDHAMQWYTDHSIHILKTGYAGAFPNGLSHHGQYGVNHYQKVVETAAEHRM
;
A
#
# COMPACT_ATOMS: atom_id res chain seq x y z
N MET A 1 -82.02 46.38 -7.60
CA MET A 1 -80.57 46.44 -7.62
C MET A 1 -80.00 45.26 -6.81
N LYS A 2 -79.44 44.24 -7.48
CA LYS A 2 -78.86 43.07 -6.81
C LYS A 2 -77.31 43.23 -6.88
N VAL A 3 -76.72 43.38 -5.73
CA VAL A 3 -75.24 43.41 -5.59
C VAL A 3 -74.70 41.95 -5.55
N LYS A 4 -73.88 41.58 -6.51
CA LYS A 4 -73.21 40.30 -6.53
C LYS A 4 -71.86 40.45 -5.78
N HIS A 5 -71.68 39.67 -4.71
CA HIS A 5 -70.37 39.56 -4.01
C HIS A 5 -69.53 38.57 -4.77
N LEU A 6 -68.32 39.02 -5.21
CA LEU A 6 -67.27 38.20 -5.80
C LEU A 6 -66.37 37.74 -4.67
N VAL A 7 -66.41 36.47 -4.36
CA VAL A 7 -65.46 35.85 -3.43
C VAL A 7 -64.22 35.40 -4.22
N VAL A 8 -63.11 36.08 -4.05
CA VAL A 8 -61.77 35.66 -4.59
C VAL A 8 -61.11 34.68 -3.60
N ALA A 9 -61.11 33.41 -3.96
CA ALA A 9 -60.37 32.39 -3.21
C ALA A 9 -58.87 32.49 -3.54
N PHE A 10 -58.06 32.88 -2.58
CA PHE A 10 -56.59 32.87 -2.68
C PHE A 10 -56.07 31.43 -2.37
N LEU A 11 -55.73 30.69 -3.41
CA LEU A 11 -55.09 29.38 -3.27
C LEU A 11 -53.63 29.61 -2.91
N CYS A 12 -53.22 29.48 -1.63
CA CYS A 12 -51.81 29.34 -1.24
C CYS A 12 -51.28 27.98 -1.68
N MET A 13 -50.55 27.92 -2.78
CA MET A 13 -49.69 26.76 -3.10
C MET A 13 -48.53 26.75 -2.11
N LEU A 14 -48.65 25.96 -1.05
CA LEU A 14 -47.51 25.50 -0.26
C LEU A 14 -46.68 24.56 -1.14
N GLY A 15 -45.65 25.09 -1.77
CA GLY A 15 -44.61 24.31 -2.41
C GLY A 15 -43.85 23.53 -1.32
N CYS A 16 -44.23 22.26 -1.11
CA CYS A 16 -43.36 21.34 -0.39
C CYS A 16 -42.08 21.18 -1.22
N CYS A 17 -40.99 21.92 -0.89
CA CYS A 17 -39.65 21.52 -1.24
C CYS A 17 -39.39 20.18 -0.53
N ALA A 18 -39.65 19.06 -1.20
CA ALA A 18 -39.14 17.79 -0.80
C ALA A 18 -37.61 17.91 -0.90
N CYS A 19 -36.95 18.19 0.22
CA CYS A 19 -35.53 17.94 0.35
C CYS A 19 -35.32 16.44 0.17
N SER A 20 -35.03 15.99 -1.05
CA SER A 20 -34.56 14.64 -1.26
C SER A 20 -33.19 14.53 -0.53
N SER A 21 -33.10 13.63 0.41
CA SER A 21 -31.81 13.30 1.04
C SER A 21 -30.77 13.05 -0.05
N PRO A 22 -29.54 13.56 0.09
CA PRO A 22 -28.52 13.37 -0.92
C PRO A 22 -28.33 11.88 -1.18
N LYS A 23 -28.27 11.50 -2.46
CA LYS A 23 -28.04 10.10 -2.85
C LYS A 23 -26.61 9.73 -2.40
N THR A 24 -26.48 8.69 -1.58
CA THR A 24 -25.21 8.19 -1.03
C THR A 24 -25.01 6.71 -1.37
N GLU A 25 -25.26 6.38 -2.63
CA GLU A 25 -25.14 5.03 -3.19
C GLU A 25 -24.42 5.09 -4.53
N VAL A 26 -23.46 4.18 -4.73
CA VAL A 26 -22.76 3.95 -5.99
C VAL A 26 -22.69 2.47 -6.29
N LYS A 27 -22.82 2.10 -7.58
CA LYS A 27 -22.77 0.71 -8.06
C LYS A 27 -21.60 0.51 -9.00
N SER A 28 -21.12 -0.73 -9.10
CA SER A 28 -20.19 -1.14 -10.15
C SER A 28 -20.77 -0.88 -11.55
N PRO A 29 -19.93 -0.77 -12.58
CA PRO A 29 -20.39 -0.60 -13.96
C PRO A 29 -21.40 -1.66 -14.43
N ASP A 30 -21.25 -2.91 -13.98
CA ASP A 30 -22.17 -4.01 -14.25
C ASP A 30 -23.37 -4.09 -13.29
N GLY A 31 -23.36 -3.28 -12.23
CA GLY A 31 -24.43 -3.18 -11.24
C GLY A 31 -24.46 -4.25 -10.16
N HIS A 32 -23.55 -5.22 -10.16
CA HIS A 32 -23.53 -6.34 -9.21
C HIS A 32 -23.01 -5.99 -7.82
N ILE A 33 -22.05 -5.05 -7.74
CA ILE A 33 -21.51 -4.57 -6.47
C ILE A 33 -22.04 -3.18 -6.18
N LYS A 34 -22.45 -2.95 -4.94
CA LYS A 34 -23.02 -1.69 -4.50
C LYS A 34 -22.39 -1.26 -3.19
N MET A 35 -22.06 0.02 -3.09
CA MET A 35 -21.59 0.67 -1.88
C MET A 35 -22.52 1.80 -1.47
N THR A 36 -22.83 1.87 -0.17
CA THR A 36 -23.68 2.94 0.41
C THR A 36 -22.98 3.58 1.59
N LEU A 37 -23.17 4.87 1.77
CA LEU A 37 -22.73 5.63 2.94
C LEU A 37 -23.95 6.11 3.73
N THR A 38 -23.87 6.03 5.05
CA THR A 38 -24.80 6.66 5.98
C THR A 38 -24.04 7.48 7.01
N VAL A 39 -24.65 8.50 7.56
CA VAL A 39 -24.12 9.27 8.68
C VAL A 39 -25.17 9.21 9.79
N ASP A 40 -24.76 8.78 10.98
CA ASP A 40 -25.67 8.64 12.11
C ASP A 40 -26.02 9.99 12.78
N GLU A 41 -26.82 9.96 13.82
CA GLU A 41 -27.25 11.14 14.57
C GLU A 41 -26.09 11.90 15.26
N ASN A 42 -24.98 11.21 15.51
CA ASN A 42 -23.75 11.78 16.09
C ASN A 42 -22.79 12.28 14.99
N GLY A 43 -23.18 12.22 13.73
CA GLY A 43 -22.33 12.61 12.61
C GLY A 43 -21.20 11.62 12.31
N THR A 44 -21.31 10.36 12.73
CA THR A 44 -20.35 9.30 12.43
C THR A 44 -20.68 8.65 11.09
N PRO A 45 -19.71 8.56 10.15
CA PRO A 45 -19.94 7.89 8.89
C PRO A 45 -19.85 6.36 9.02
N PHE A 46 -20.75 5.66 8.31
CA PHE A 46 -20.77 4.20 8.16
C PHE A 46 -20.98 3.83 6.70
N TYR A 47 -20.41 2.69 6.31
CA TYR A 47 -20.61 2.17 4.95
C TYR A 47 -21.12 0.74 4.94
N ASN A 48 -21.75 0.37 3.82
CA ASN A 48 -22.12 -1.01 3.52
C ASN A 48 -21.64 -1.38 2.11
N VAL A 49 -21.33 -2.67 1.93
CA VAL A 49 -21.05 -3.28 0.63
C VAL A 49 -22.01 -4.42 0.41
N SER A 50 -22.67 -4.44 -0.75
CA SER A 50 -23.58 -5.52 -1.17
C SER A 50 -23.10 -6.13 -2.48
N VAL A 51 -23.31 -7.43 -2.62
CA VAL A 51 -23.05 -8.20 -3.84
C VAL A 51 -24.38 -8.86 -4.26
N ASN A 52 -24.85 -8.60 -5.47
CA ASN A 52 -26.16 -9.08 -5.95
C ASN A 52 -27.31 -8.79 -4.95
N ASP A 53 -27.33 -7.56 -4.43
CA ASP A 53 -28.26 -7.08 -3.40
C ASP A 53 -28.19 -7.76 -2.02
N SER A 54 -27.27 -8.74 -1.81
CA SER A 54 -26.99 -9.32 -0.49
C SER A 54 -25.87 -8.54 0.20
N LEU A 55 -26.07 -8.20 1.48
CA LEU A 55 -25.04 -7.53 2.28
C LEU A 55 -23.84 -8.46 2.52
N LEU A 56 -22.65 -7.99 2.17
CA LEU A 56 -21.35 -8.61 2.48
C LEU A 56 -20.74 -7.94 3.71
N ILE A 57 -20.67 -6.62 3.69
CA ILE A 57 -20.17 -5.76 4.77
C ILE A 57 -21.29 -4.83 5.17
N GLU A 58 -21.59 -4.72 6.47
CA GLU A 58 -22.72 -3.89 6.95
C GLU A 58 -22.30 -2.99 8.13
N ASN A 59 -22.87 -1.79 8.20
CA ASN A 59 -22.71 -0.83 9.30
C ASN A 59 -21.25 -0.65 9.76
N SER A 60 -20.35 -0.63 8.80
CA SER A 60 -18.92 -0.53 9.06
C SER A 60 -18.51 0.91 9.28
N LYS A 61 -17.92 1.18 10.44
CA LYS A 61 -17.53 2.51 10.91
C LYS A 61 -16.37 3.07 10.09
N MET A 62 -16.34 4.40 9.95
CA MET A 62 -15.28 5.14 9.26
C MET A 62 -14.78 6.31 10.13
N GLY A 63 -13.52 6.73 9.93
CA GLY A 63 -12.92 7.90 10.56
C GLY A 63 -11.61 7.60 11.29
N PHE A 64 -11.14 8.60 12.02
CA PHE A 64 -9.89 8.54 12.79
C PHE A 64 -10.03 9.16 14.16
N VAL A 65 -9.10 8.83 15.05
CA VAL A 65 -8.89 9.52 16.34
C VAL A 65 -7.59 10.33 16.24
N GLU A 66 -7.67 11.58 16.64
CA GLU A 66 -6.53 12.50 16.67
C GLU A 66 -6.16 12.79 18.13
N GLY A 67 -4.84 12.86 18.40
CA GLY A 67 -4.29 12.91 19.76
C GLY A 67 -4.41 14.26 20.47
N ASN A 68 -4.61 15.36 19.75
CA ASN A 68 -4.70 16.72 20.30
C ASN A 68 -6.15 17.22 20.43
N GLY A 69 -7.14 16.36 20.16
CA GLY A 69 -8.55 16.66 20.37
C GLY A 69 -9.32 17.16 19.14
N VAL A 70 -8.71 17.15 17.96
CA VAL A 70 -9.44 17.42 16.71
C VAL A 70 -10.39 16.26 16.40
N ILE A 71 -11.63 16.57 16.09
CA ILE A 71 -12.65 15.54 15.79
C ILE A 71 -12.56 15.13 14.32
N LEU A 72 -12.01 13.94 14.07
CA LEU A 72 -11.87 13.34 12.73
C LEU A 72 -12.82 12.15 12.47
N GLY A 73 -13.58 11.70 13.45
CA GLY A 73 -14.42 10.50 13.35
C GLY A 73 -15.91 10.72 13.62
N GLY A 74 -16.38 11.97 13.74
CA GLY A 74 -17.77 12.27 14.08
C GLY A 74 -18.13 13.73 13.94
N GLY A 75 -19.39 14.09 14.32
CA GLY A 75 -19.89 15.45 14.22
C GLY A 75 -20.17 15.91 12.78
N PHE A 76 -20.08 15.03 11.82
CA PHE A 76 -20.19 15.35 10.39
C PHE A 76 -21.65 15.43 9.93
N ARG A 77 -21.89 16.35 8.99
CA ARG A 77 -23.07 16.37 8.12
C ARG A 77 -22.65 16.34 6.67
N ILE A 78 -23.47 15.74 5.83
CA ILE A 78 -23.23 15.72 4.39
C ILE A 78 -23.55 17.11 3.82
N GLU A 79 -22.60 17.69 3.10
CA GLU A 79 -22.78 18.93 2.35
C GLU A 79 -23.14 18.67 0.89
N LYS A 80 -22.40 17.74 0.27
CA LYS A 80 -22.53 17.46 -1.16
C LYS A 80 -22.12 16.05 -1.50
N THR A 81 -22.80 15.45 -2.47
CA THR A 81 -22.36 14.19 -3.11
C THR A 81 -22.16 14.45 -4.60
N THR A 82 -21.05 13.96 -5.12
CA THR A 82 -20.74 14.01 -6.56
C THR A 82 -20.47 12.60 -7.07
N PHE A 83 -20.76 12.40 -8.35
CA PHE A 83 -20.56 11.11 -9.02
C PHE A 83 -19.68 11.33 -10.25
N ASP A 84 -18.85 10.34 -10.53
CA ASP A 84 -17.99 10.27 -11.71
C ASP A 84 -17.87 8.81 -12.17
N SER A 85 -17.28 8.58 -13.33
CA SER A 85 -16.98 7.26 -13.83
C SER A 85 -15.73 7.29 -14.69
N LYS A 86 -14.97 6.19 -14.70
CA LYS A 86 -13.79 6.05 -15.53
C LYS A 86 -13.81 4.72 -16.27
N ASP A 87 -13.42 4.73 -17.53
CA ASP A 87 -13.20 3.53 -18.33
C ASP A 87 -12.01 3.80 -19.25
N GLU A 88 -10.85 3.35 -18.80
CA GLU A 88 -9.61 3.48 -19.55
C GLU A 88 -8.83 2.18 -19.52
N THR A 89 -7.89 2.05 -20.42
CA THR A 89 -7.00 0.91 -20.50
C THR A 89 -5.56 1.42 -20.49
N TRP A 90 -4.72 0.80 -19.68
CA TRP A 90 -3.31 1.10 -19.61
C TRP A 90 -2.46 -0.16 -19.76
N THR A 91 -1.20 0.02 -20.12
CA THR A 91 -0.25 -1.07 -20.30
C THR A 91 0.89 -0.94 -19.30
N GLN A 92 1.35 -2.08 -18.78
CA GLN A 92 2.51 -2.15 -17.90
C GLN A 92 3.68 -2.85 -18.59
N PRO A 93 4.93 -2.53 -18.21
CA PRO A 93 6.12 -3.12 -18.83
C PRO A 93 6.22 -4.64 -18.62
N TRP A 94 5.73 -5.12 -17.46
CA TRP A 94 5.70 -6.54 -17.07
C TRP A 94 4.51 -6.80 -16.16
N GLY A 95 4.26 -8.05 -15.78
CA GLY A 95 3.18 -8.50 -14.91
C GLY A 95 2.35 -9.59 -15.59
N GLU A 96 1.31 -10.08 -14.90
CA GLU A 96 0.44 -11.13 -15.40
C GLU A 96 -0.36 -10.69 -16.63
N ASN A 97 -0.77 -9.42 -16.65
CA ASN A 97 -1.53 -8.83 -17.74
C ASN A 97 -0.73 -7.70 -18.40
N LYS A 98 -0.54 -7.78 -19.73
CA LYS A 98 0.03 -6.67 -20.49
C LYS A 98 -0.86 -5.43 -20.45
N THR A 99 -2.17 -5.64 -20.42
CA THR A 99 -3.18 -4.60 -20.51
C THR A 99 -4.14 -4.71 -19.34
N ASN A 100 -4.29 -3.64 -18.59
CA ASN A 100 -5.20 -3.53 -17.45
C ASN A 100 -6.30 -2.52 -17.77
N ARG A 101 -7.55 -2.87 -17.47
CA ARG A 101 -8.68 -1.96 -17.59
C ARG A 101 -8.96 -1.32 -16.24
N ASN A 102 -9.00 0.00 -16.20
CA ASN A 102 -9.42 0.81 -15.07
C ASN A 102 -10.85 1.27 -15.31
N HIS A 103 -11.83 0.50 -14.82
CA HIS A 103 -13.24 0.74 -15.08
C HIS A 103 -14.04 0.72 -13.78
N TYR A 104 -14.48 1.91 -13.34
CA TYR A 104 -15.22 2.08 -12.10
C TYR A 104 -16.27 3.20 -12.19
N ASN A 105 -17.23 3.17 -11.29
CA ASN A 105 -18.04 4.32 -10.92
C ASN A 105 -17.54 4.88 -9.59
N GLU A 106 -17.49 6.20 -9.47
CA GLU A 106 -17.00 6.90 -8.28
C GLU A 106 -18.13 7.71 -7.63
N MET A 107 -18.14 7.73 -6.29
CA MET A 107 -18.93 8.63 -5.48
C MET A 107 -17.99 9.34 -4.51
N ALA A 108 -18.02 10.67 -4.50
CA ALA A 108 -17.33 11.48 -3.51
C ALA A 108 -18.37 12.22 -2.66
N VAL A 109 -18.33 11.97 -1.35
CA VAL A 109 -19.22 12.58 -0.36
C VAL A 109 -18.43 13.57 0.48
N ASN A 110 -18.76 14.84 0.34
CA ASN A 110 -18.17 15.92 1.12
C ASN A 110 -18.95 16.10 2.41
N LEU A 111 -18.26 16.01 3.52
CA LEU A 111 -18.78 16.17 4.86
C LEU A 111 -18.05 17.34 5.58
N ILE A 112 -18.76 17.97 6.50
CA ILE A 112 -18.20 19.02 7.34
C ILE A 112 -18.75 18.88 8.76
N ASN A 113 -17.93 19.18 9.77
CA ASN A 113 -18.36 19.27 11.17
C ASN A 113 -18.44 20.73 11.67
N GLU A 114 -18.78 20.91 12.94
CA GLU A 114 -18.91 22.24 13.55
C GLU A 114 -17.56 22.97 13.66
N ASP A 115 -16.44 22.24 13.77
CA ASP A 115 -15.08 22.78 13.80
C ASP A 115 -14.55 23.13 12.40
N GLN A 116 -15.40 23.08 11.38
CA GLN A 116 -15.07 23.33 9.97
C GLN A 116 -14.05 22.33 9.39
N VAL A 117 -13.88 21.16 10.03
CA VAL A 117 -13.12 20.05 9.45
C VAL A 117 -13.89 19.54 8.24
N GLN A 118 -13.24 19.54 7.10
CA GLN A 118 -13.78 19.00 5.84
C GLN A 118 -13.25 17.59 5.63
N LEU A 119 -14.13 16.66 5.34
CA LEU A 119 -13.82 15.29 4.99
C LEU A 119 -14.48 14.93 3.67
N THR A 120 -13.71 14.55 2.67
CA THR A 120 -14.24 13.88 1.48
C THR A 120 -14.01 12.38 1.62
N LEU A 121 -15.09 11.62 1.66
CA LEU A 121 -15.07 10.17 1.53
C LEU A 121 -15.23 9.82 0.05
N ARG A 122 -14.19 9.24 -0.53
CA ARG A 122 -14.16 8.84 -1.94
C ARG A 122 -14.30 7.34 -2.07
N PHE A 123 -15.28 6.90 -2.84
CA PHE A 123 -15.60 5.50 -3.08
C PHE A 123 -15.47 5.19 -4.57
N ARG A 124 -14.71 4.16 -4.92
CA ARG A 124 -14.66 3.59 -6.27
C ARG A 124 -15.20 2.18 -6.24
N VAL A 125 -16.11 1.88 -7.13
CA VAL A 125 -16.74 0.57 -7.23
C VAL A 125 -16.48 0.01 -8.62
N PHE A 126 -15.71 -1.07 -8.63
CA PHE A 126 -15.30 -1.84 -9.81
C PHE A 126 -16.18 -3.09 -9.93
N ASN A 127 -16.09 -3.83 -11.04
CA ASN A 127 -16.81 -5.09 -11.20
C ASN A 127 -16.20 -6.23 -10.35
N ASP A 128 -14.97 -6.06 -9.87
CA ASP A 128 -14.18 -7.01 -9.08
C ASP A 128 -13.89 -6.52 -7.65
N GLY A 129 -14.59 -5.48 -7.18
CA GLY A 129 -14.44 -4.99 -5.82
C GLY A 129 -14.69 -3.51 -5.61
N VAL A 130 -14.29 -3.03 -4.44
CA VAL A 130 -14.45 -1.64 -4.02
C VAL A 130 -13.17 -1.11 -3.41
N GLY A 131 -12.97 0.20 -3.52
CA GLY A 131 -11.96 0.94 -2.77
C GLY A 131 -12.55 2.22 -2.20
N PHE A 132 -12.07 2.62 -1.03
CA PHE A 132 -12.40 3.93 -0.46
C PHE A 132 -11.19 4.54 0.25
N ARG A 133 -11.19 5.89 0.31
CA ARG A 133 -10.16 6.64 1.05
C ARG A 133 -10.74 7.90 1.65
N TYR A 134 -9.97 8.48 2.55
CA TYR A 134 -10.29 9.71 3.25
C TYR A 134 -9.41 10.85 2.72
N GLU A 135 -10.02 12.00 2.49
CA GLU A 135 -9.33 13.24 2.12
C GLU A 135 -9.76 14.31 3.12
N TYR A 136 -8.84 14.70 4.01
CA TYR A 136 -9.12 15.67 5.07
C TYR A 136 -8.54 17.05 4.76
N ASN A 137 -9.28 18.08 5.16
CA ASN A 137 -8.80 19.45 5.30
C ASN A 137 -9.21 19.97 6.68
N VAL A 138 -8.23 20.19 7.55
CA VAL A 138 -8.41 20.55 8.96
C VAL A 138 -7.91 21.98 9.17
N PRO A 139 -8.80 22.96 9.37
CA PRO A 139 -8.39 24.35 9.52
C PRO A 139 -7.70 24.59 10.87
N ASN A 140 -6.90 25.66 10.95
CA ASN A 140 -6.30 26.20 12.16
C ASN A 140 -5.32 25.26 12.90
N VAL A 141 -4.79 24.25 12.23
CA VAL A 141 -3.73 23.38 12.74
C VAL A 141 -2.67 23.18 11.66
N ASP A 142 -1.41 23.05 12.07
CA ASP A 142 -0.30 22.81 11.14
C ASP A 142 -0.01 21.32 10.97
N SER A 143 -0.25 20.55 12.03
CA SER A 143 0.03 19.10 12.07
C SER A 143 -1.00 18.34 12.88
N LEU A 144 -1.17 17.07 12.55
CA LEU A 144 -2.10 16.12 13.15
C LEU A 144 -1.34 14.87 13.61
N MET A 145 -1.75 14.34 14.76
CA MET A 145 -1.25 13.10 15.33
C MET A 145 -2.37 12.05 15.35
N ILE A 146 -2.48 11.26 14.32
CA ILE A 146 -3.47 10.19 14.26
C ILE A 146 -3.05 9.07 15.21
N THR A 147 -3.89 8.75 16.17
CA THR A 147 -3.64 7.74 17.20
C THR A 147 -4.41 6.46 16.98
N ASP A 148 -5.49 6.50 16.19
CA ASP A 148 -6.27 5.32 15.85
C ASP A 148 -7.04 5.50 14.54
N GLU A 149 -7.25 4.41 13.81
CA GLU A 149 -8.17 4.33 12.67
C GLU A 149 -9.45 3.60 13.08
N LEU A 150 -10.59 4.22 12.83
CA LEU A 150 -11.90 3.69 13.22
C LEU A 150 -12.53 2.80 12.15
N THR A 151 -11.87 2.66 10.99
CA THR A 151 -12.36 1.84 9.87
C THR A 151 -12.59 0.40 10.31
N THR A 152 -13.80 -0.09 10.12
CA THR A 152 -14.15 -1.49 10.38
C THR A 152 -14.61 -2.19 9.10
N PHE A 153 -14.54 -3.53 9.13
CA PHE A 153 -15.07 -4.45 8.15
C PHE A 153 -15.96 -5.43 8.90
N HIS A 154 -17.22 -5.04 9.10
CA HIS A 154 -18.20 -5.88 9.80
C HIS A 154 -18.89 -6.80 8.80
N PHE A 155 -18.56 -8.08 8.84
CA PHE A 155 -19.16 -9.08 7.96
C PHE A 155 -20.59 -9.39 8.40
N ARG A 156 -21.48 -9.54 7.42
CA ARG A 156 -22.88 -9.92 7.65
C ARG A 156 -23.02 -11.27 8.35
N GLN A 157 -22.07 -12.16 8.12
CA GLN A 157 -22.05 -13.53 8.66
C GLN A 157 -20.60 -14.02 8.75
N ASP A 158 -20.37 -15.04 9.56
CA ASP A 158 -19.07 -15.68 9.62
C ASP A 158 -18.70 -16.36 8.30
N GLY A 159 -17.43 -16.62 8.13
CA GLY A 159 -16.86 -17.24 6.94
C GLY A 159 -15.54 -17.90 7.27
N THR A 160 -14.88 -18.42 6.25
CA THR A 160 -13.52 -18.96 6.36
C THR A 160 -12.51 -17.91 5.91
N SER A 161 -11.43 -17.76 6.65
CA SER A 161 -10.31 -16.88 6.30
C SER A 161 -9.02 -17.65 6.08
N TRP A 162 -8.12 -17.07 5.30
CA TRP A 162 -6.73 -17.49 5.11
C TRP A 162 -5.85 -16.25 5.32
N SER A 163 -5.11 -16.24 6.42
CA SER A 163 -4.29 -15.08 6.80
C SER A 163 -3.08 -15.50 7.61
N ILE A 164 -2.11 -14.60 7.71
CA ILE A 164 -1.01 -14.68 8.66
C ILE A 164 -1.30 -13.73 9.83
N PRO A 165 -0.81 -14.01 11.05
CA PRO A 165 -0.91 -13.07 12.17
C PRO A 165 -0.29 -11.71 11.84
N ALA A 166 -0.82 -10.63 12.42
CA ALA A 166 -0.25 -9.31 12.23
C ALA A 166 1.18 -9.23 12.76
N SER A 167 2.06 -8.63 11.95
CA SER A 167 3.44 -8.32 12.30
C SER A 167 3.84 -7.01 11.64
N ALA A 168 4.51 -6.15 12.39
CA ALA A 168 5.05 -4.90 11.88
C ALA A 168 6.45 -5.03 11.25
N GLU A 169 6.99 -6.26 11.21
CA GLU A 169 8.38 -6.52 10.83
C GLU A 169 8.55 -7.53 9.70
N THR A 170 7.56 -8.42 9.48
CA THR A 170 7.72 -9.52 8.53
C THR A 170 6.39 -10.07 8.05
N TYR A 171 6.40 -10.62 6.82
CA TYR A 171 5.34 -11.47 6.25
C TYR A 171 5.71 -12.96 6.24
N GLU A 172 6.84 -13.35 6.82
CA GLU A 172 7.37 -14.72 6.81
C GLU A 172 6.74 -15.59 7.91
N LEU A 173 5.41 -15.60 7.98
CA LEU A 173 4.64 -16.36 8.94
C LEU A 173 3.78 -17.41 8.22
N LEU A 174 3.38 -18.46 8.94
CA LEU A 174 2.55 -19.51 8.38
C LEU A 174 1.08 -19.06 8.27
N TYR A 175 0.47 -19.30 7.12
CA TYR A 175 -0.95 -19.08 6.91
C TYR A 175 -1.79 -19.99 7.81
N LYS A 176 -2.83 -19.40 8.40
CA LYS A 176 -3.88 -20.11 9.14
C LYS A 176 -5.16 -20.09 8.33
N GLN A 177 -5.83 -21.22 8.26
CA GLN A 177 -7.21 -21.33 7.80
C GLN A 177 -8.11 -21.45 9.03
N GLN A 178 -8.99 -20.46 9.24
CA GLN A 178 -9.85 -20.40 10.43
C GLN A 178 -11.12 -19.59 10.14
N PRO A 179 -12.19 -19.70 10.98
CA PRO A 179 -13.33 -18.79 10.92
C PRO A 179 -12.88 -17.33 11.06
N ILE A 180 -13.60 -16.39 10.42
CA ILE A 180 -13.32 -14.95 10.57
C ILE A 180 -13.45 -14.55 12.04
N SER A 181 -14.41 -15.12 12.75
CA SER A 181 -14.65 -14.88 14.18
C SER A 181 -13.49 -15.32 15.11
N GLU A 182 -12.61 -16.20 14.64
CA GLU A 182 -11.46 -16.71 15.43
C GLU A 182 -10.14 -16.01 15.10
N VAL A 183 -10.15 -15.05 14.17
CA VAL A 183 -8.96 -14.26 13.82
C VAL A 183 -8.69 -13.24 14.95
N GLU A 184 -7.57 -13.36 15.63
CA GLU A 184 -7.17 -12.36 16.62
C GLU A 184 -6.64 -11.10 15.92
N THR A 185 -5.64 -11.29 15.07
CA THR A 185 -5.01 -10.25 14.24
C THR A 185 -4.59 -10.84 12.90
N ALA A 186 -4.50 -10.01 11.87
CA ALA A 186 -4.01 -10.43 10.57
C ALA A 186 -3.25 -9.33 9.84
N ASN A 187 -2.19 -9.70 9.12
CA ASN A 187 -1.66 -8.85 8.05
C ASN A 187 -2.62 -8.86 6.85
N THR A 188 -2.56 -7.81 6.04
CA THR A 188 -3.22 -7.79 4.74
C THR A 188 -2.22 -8.19 3.63
N PRO A 189 -2.66 -8.80 2.52
CA PRO A 189 -4.04 -9.10 2.12
C PRO A 189 -4.69 -10.16 3.02
N PHE A 190 -5.91 -9.89 3.46
CA PHE A 190 -6.72 -10.82 4.25
C PHE A 190 -7.72 -11.50 3.35
N THR A 191 -7.50 -12.75 3.01
CA THR A 191 -8.37 -13.53 2.12
C THR A 191 -9.48 -14.21 2.91
N PHE A 192 -10.70 -14.16 2.41
CA PHE A 192 -11.87 -14.78 3.03
C PHE A 192 -12.82 -15.42 2.01
N LYS A 193 -13.68 -16.29 2.51
CA LYS A 193 -14.85 -16.83 1.81
C LYS A 193 -16.03 -16.79 2.76
N THR A 194 -17.11 -16.16 2.36
CA THR A 194 -18.35 -16.12 3.12
C THR A 194 -19.12 -17.45 3.05
N ALA A 195 -20.07 -17.67 3.96
CA ALA A 195 -20.87 -18.91 3.98
C ALA A 195 -21.73 -19.07 2.71
N ASP A 196 -22.15 -17.99 2.07
CA ASP A 196 -22.88 -17.99 0.80
C ASP A 196 -21.97 -18.04 -0.46
N GLY A 197 -20.66 -18.21 -0.25
CA GLY A 197 -19.72 -18.57 -1.32
C GLY A 197 -19.00 -17.43 -2.01
N VAL A 198 -19.15 -16.18 -1.55
CA VAL A 198 -18.41 -15.04 -2.06
C VAL A 198 -16.98 -15.08 -1.54
N TYR A 199 -16.01 -15.01 -2.45
CA TYR A 199 -14.59 -14.84 -2.09
C TYR A 199 -14.23 -13.36 -2.07
N GLY A 200 -13.36 -12.97 -1.14
CA GLY A 200 -12.84 -11.61 -1.09
C GLY A 200 -11.46 -11.52 -0.48
N SER A 201 -10.88 -10.34 -0.64
CA SER A 201 -9.60 -10.00 -0.03
C SER A 201 -9.62 -8.53 0.43
N ILE A 202 -9.37 -8.30 1.72
CA ILE A 202 -9.19 -6.96 2.27
C ILE A 202 -7.72 -6.61 2.17
N HIS A 203 -7.44 -5.45 1.58
CA HIS A 203 -6.07 -4.93 1.43
C HIS A 203 -6.09 -3.40 1.34
N GLU A 204 -4.96 -2.82 1.01
CA GLU A 204 -4.80 -1.40 0.76
C GLU A 204 -4.06 -1.15 -0.56
N ALA A 205 -4.18 0.06 -1.09
CA ALA A 205 -3.48 0.49 -2.29
C ALA A 205 -3.02 1.94 -2.14
N ALA A 206 -2.02 2.34 -2.92
CA ALA A 206 -1.42 3.68 -2.88
C ALA A 206 -1.01 4.08 -1.45
N LEU A 207 -0.22 3.24 -0.82
CA LEU A 207 0.32 3.48 0.52
C LEU A 207 1.46 4.49 0.45
N TYR A 208 1.13 5.78 0.53
CA TYR A 208 2.06 6.90 0.50
C TYR A 208 1.95 7.72 1.78
N ASP A 209 3.09 7.95 2.45
CA ASP A 209 3.18 8.75 3.66
C ASP A 209 2.10 8.40 4.69
N PHE A 210 1.85 7.10 4.87
CA PHE A 210 0.89 6.55 5.79
C PHE A 210 1.44 5.26 6.41
N SER A 211 0.82 4.76 7.48
CA SER A 211 1.21 3.50 8.10
C SER A 211 0.43 2.34 7.47
N GLU A 212 1.07 1.17 7.35
CA GLU A 212 0.43 -0.05 6.88
C GLU A 212 -0.75 -0.44 7.78
N MET A 213 -1.81 -0.94 7.13
CA MET A 213 -2.99 -1.47 7.78
C MET A 213 -2.84 -2.97 8.07
N THR A 214 -2.88 -3.36 9.33
CA THR A 214 -3.23 -4.71 9.75
C THR A 214 -4.70 -4.75 10.19
N LEU A 215 -5.21 -5.92 10.52
CA LEU A 215 -6.58 -6.12 10.97
C LEU A 215 -6.60 -6.75 12.35
N LYS A 216 -7.53 -6.29 13.20
CA LYS A 216 -7.76 -6.80 14.56
C LYS A 216 -9.22 -7.14 14.76
N GLN A 217 -9.53 -8.32 15.26
CA GLN A 217 -10.87 -8.73 15.65
C GLN A 217 -11.35 -7.93 16.86
N ILE A 218 -12.56 -7.38 16.78
CA ILE A 218 -13.20 -6.61 17.84
C ILE A 218 -14.57 -7.16 18.27
N GLY A 219 -14.94 -8.35 17.79
CA GLY A 219 -16.20 -9.05 18.09
C GLY A 219 -17.15 -9.11 16.90
N ASP A 220 -18.14 -9.98 16.96
CA ASP A 220 -19.28 -10.09 16.02
C ASP A 220 -18.87 -10.05 14.53
N TYR A 221 -17.88 -10.87 14.14
CA TYR A 221 -17.33 -10.92 12.76
C TYR A 221 -16.79 -9.57 12.26
N THR A 222 -16.34 -8.70 13.17
CA THR A 222 -15.85 -7.37 12.85
C THR A 222 -14.34 -7.31 12.94
N LEU A 223 -13.68 -7.04 11.83
CA LEU A 223 -12.27 -6.70 11.78
C LEU A 223 -12.12 -5.19 11.73
N LYS A 224 -11.26 -4.63 12.56
CA LYS A 224 -10.91 -3.22 12.61
C LYS A 224 -9.53 -3.01 12.01
N ALA A 225 -9.35 -1.93 11.25
CA ALA A 225 -8.04 -1.47 10.81
C ALA A 225 -7.18 -1.11 12.04
N GLU A 226 -5.99 -1.67 12.10
CA GLU A 226 -4.99 -1.39 13.13
C GLU A 226 -3.70 -0.96 12.45
N LEU A 227 -3.30 0.30 12.65
CA LEU A 227 -2.11 0.85 12.01
C LEU A 227 -0.86 0.58 12.85
N THR A 228 0.26 0.32 12.17
CA THR A 228 1.57 0.17 12.81
C THR A 228 2.02 1.51 13.42
N PRO A 229 2.31 1.59 14.73
CA PRO A 229 2.63 2.84 15.39
C PRO A 229 4.10 3.26 15.23
N TRP A 230 4.36 4.54 15.44
CA TRP A 230 5.65 5.06 15.86
C TRP A 230 5.98 4.60 17.29
N PRO A 231 7.25 4.71 17.75
CA PRO A 231 7.65 4.30 19.11
C PRO A 231 6.91 5.00 20.24
N ASP A 232 6.35 6.18 19.99
CA ASP A 232 5.56 6.95 20.95
C ASP A 232 4.05 6.64 20.91
N GLY A 233 3.65 5.65 20.12
CA GLY A 233 2.26 5.19 20.01
C GLY A 233 1.42 5.94 18.97
N ILE A 234 1.90 7.04 18.41
CA ILE A 234 1.22 7.73 17.29
C ILE A 234 1.26 6.82 16.08
N LYS A 235 0.13 6.68 15.39
CA LYS A 235 0.03 5.82 14.20
C LYS A 235 0.55 6.54 12.95
N VAL A 236 0.09 7.77 12.73
CA VAL A 236 0.45 8.58 11.56
C VAL A 236 0.57 10.05 11.93
N ARG A 237 1.57 10.72 11.38
CA ARG A 237 1.78 12.16 11.48
C ARG A 237 1.46 12.80 10.14
N LYS A 238 0.57 13.78 10.12
CA LYS A 238 0.13 14.46 8.89
C LYS A 238 0.13 15.98 9.05
N SER A 239 0.18 16.67 7.94
CA SER A 239 -0.21 18.08 7.87
C SER A 239 -1.73 18.21 7.96
N ASN A 240 -2.20 19.45 8.07
CA ASN A 240 -3.63 19.77 8.10
C ASN A 240 -4.41 19.36 6.82
N HIS A 241 -3.71 19.04 5.76
CA HIS A 241 -4.25 18.60 4.49
C HIS A 241 -3.65 17.25 4.14
N PHE A 242 -4.46 16.20 4.10
CA PHE A 242 -3.92 14.87 3.79
C PHE A 242 -4.95 13.94 3.14
N THR A 243 -4.41 12.98 2.42
CA THR A 243 -5.13 11.84 1.85
C THR A 243 -4.54 10.56 2.43
N THR A 244 -5.38 9.58 2.70
CA THR A 244 -4.96 8.26 3.17
C THR A 244 -4.68 7.32 1.98
N SER A 245 -4.07 6.16 2.26
CA SER A 245 -4.12 5.01 1.34
C SER A 245 -5.58 4.58 1.11
N TRP A 246 -5.82 3.88 0.00
CA TRP A 246 -7.09 3.23 -0.26
C TRP A 246 -7.26 2.01 0.64
N ARG A 247 -8.43 1.84 1.22
CA ARG A 247 -8.89 0.59 1.80
C ARG A 247 -9.65 -0.15 0.71
N THR A 248 -9.25 -1.38 0.40
CA THR A 248 -9.81 -2.14 -0.73
C THR A 248 -10.43 -3.43 -0.27
N ILE A 249 -11.49 -3.84 -0.95
CA ILE A 249 -12.11 -5.17 -0.82
C ILE A 249 -12.25 -5.71 -2.24
N GLN A 250 -11.37 -6.63 -2.61
CA GLN A 250 -11.55 -7.42 -3.83
C GLN A 250 -12.69 -8.42 -3.60
N ILE A 251 -13.51 -8.66 -4.61
CA ILE A 251 -14.71 -9.49 -4.53
C ILE A 251 -14.80 -10.36 -5.78
N ALA A 252 -14.96 -11.65 -5.61
CA ALA A 252 -15.08 -12.59 -6.72
C ALA A 252 -16.01 -13.76 -6.38
N PRO A 253 -16.70 -14.38 -7.37
CA PRO A 253 -17.50 -15.58 -7.17
C PRO A 253 -16.64 -16.82 -6.96
N GLU A 254 -15.36 -16.78 -7.36
CA GLU A 254 -14.40 -17.90 -7.26
C GLU A 254 -13.04 -17.38 -6.79
N ALA A 255 -12.25 -18.22 -6.11
CA ALA A 255 -10.95 -17.85 -5.57
C ALA A 255 -9.97 -17.32 -6.64
N VAL A 256 -9.98 -17.91 -7.83
CA VAL A 256 -9.10 -17.49 -8.95
C VAL A 256 -9.40 -16.05 -9.41
N GLY A 257 -10.60 -15.56 -9.20
CA GLY A 257 -10.98 -14.17 -9.52
C GLY A 257 -10.19 -13.15 -8.72
N LEU A 258 -9.76 -13.48 -7.50
CA LEU A 258 -8.92 -12.59 -6.67
C LEU A 258 -7.52 -12.41 -7.28
N ILE A 259 -6.95 -13.48 -7.87
CA ILE A 259 -5.64 -13.42 -8.53
C ILE A 259 -5.71 -12.59 -9.82
N ASN A 260 -6.85 -12.64 -10.52
CA ASN A 260 -7.04 -11.93 -11.78
C ASN A 260 -7.45 -10.45 -11.59
N SER A 261 -7.80 -10.04 -10.37
CA SER A 261 -8.19 -8.66 -10.10
C SER A 261 -7.00 -7.71 -10.24
N SER A 262 -7.18 -6.64 -10.99
CA SER A 262 -6.22 -5.53 -11.11
C SER A 262 -6.62 -4.28 -10.31
N LEU A 263 -7.61 -4.40 -9.43
CA LEU A 263 -8.18 -3.27 -8.70
C LEU A 263 -7.11 -2.44 -7.98
N ILE A 264 -6.20 -3.10 -7.25
CA ILE A 264 -5.14 -2.42 -6.50
C ILE A 264 -4.08 -1.77 -7.38
N LEU A 265 -3.97 -2.17 -8.66
CA LEU A 265 -3.02 -1.60 -9.62
C LEU A 265 -3.57 -0.35 -10.33
N ASN A 266 -4.87 -0.08 -10.21
CA ASN A 266 -5.56 0.99 -10.94
C ASN A 266 -5.43 2.35 -10.24
N ASP A 267 -4.18 2.69 -9.85
CA ASP A 267 -3.80 4.01 -9.36
C ASP A 267 -2.78 4.64 -10.32
N PRO A 268 -2.76 5.97 -10.48
CA PRO A 268 -1.88 6.62 -11.45
C PRO A 268 -0.41 6.28 -11.24
N CYS A 269 0.27 5.88 -12.30
CA CYS A 269 1.72 5.78 -12.31
C CYS A 269 2.35 7.17 -12.15
N VAL A 270 3.32 7.30 -11.25
CA VAL A 270 4.04 8.55 -11.02
C VAL A 270 5.23 8.75 -11.97
N LEU A 271 5.65 7.71 -12.70
CA LEU A 271 6.75 7.79 -13.67
C LEU A 271 6.24 8.17 -15.04
N GLU A 272 6.84 9.20 -15.65
CA GLU A 272 6.52 9.63 -17.01
C GLU A 272 6.94 8.61 -18.08
N THR A 273 8.02 7.87 -17.81
CA THR A 273 8.56 6.83 -18.71
C THR A 273 9.14 5.68 -17.90
N THR A 274 9.05 4.48 -18.44
CA THR A 274 9.52 3.23 -17.84
C THR A 274 10.36 2.42 -18.83
N ASP A 275 10.90 3.04 -19.86
CA ASP A 275 11.58 2.40 -20.99
C ASP A 275 12.87 1.66 -20.60
N TRP A 276 13.48 2.02 -19.47
CA TRP A 276 14.66 1.33 -18.95
C TRP A 276 14.32 0.11 -18.06
N ILE A 277 13.09 -0.02 -17.60
CA ILE A 277 12.68 -1.07 -16.67
C ILE A 277 12.31 -2.32 -17.46
N ARG A 278 12.97 -3.43 -17.19
CA ARG A 278 12.68 -4.74 -17.78
C ARG A 278 12.87 -5.88 -16.78
N PRO A 279 12.05 -6.92 -16.82
CA PRO A 279 12.30 -8.14 -16.05
C PRO A 279 13.50 -8.88 -16.62
N LEU A 280 14.26 -9.52 -15.74
CA LEU A 280 15.41 -10.34 -16.12
C LEU A 280 15.60 -11.53 -15.16
N LYS A 281 16.31 -12.55 -15.63
CA LYS A 281 16.74 -13.67 -14.80
C LYS A 281 18.14 -13.36 -14.27
N TYR A 282 18.35 -13.62 -12.98
CA TYR A 282 19.65 -13.45 -12.38
C TYR A 282 20.01 -14.58 -11.41
N ILE A 283 21.30 -14.70 -11.13
CA ILE A 283 21.84 -15.50 -10.02
C ILE A 283 22.56 -14.59 -9.04
N GLY A 284 22.63 -15.01 -7.78
CA GLY A 284 23.26 -14.23 -6.73
C GLY A 284 24.43 -14.96 -6.05
N VAL A 285 25.48 -14.22 -5.75
CA VAL A 285 26.58 -14.66 -4.88
C VAL A 285 26.13 -14.37 -3.43
N TRP A 286 25.48 -15.32 -2.79
CA TRP A 286 24.95 -15.21 -1.43
C TRP A 286 24.60 -16.58 -0.80
N TRP A 287 24.20 -17.58 -1.59
CA TRP A 287 23.75 -18.87 -1.05
C TRP A 287 24.87 -19.66 -0.39
N GLY A 288 26.09 -19.61 -0.93
CA GLY A 288 27.29 -20.21 -0.30
C GLY A 288 27.57 -19.63 1.08
N MET A 289 27.26 -18.36 1.29
CA MET A 289 27.40 -17.67 2.57
C MET A 289 26.36 -18.15 3.59
N HIS A 290 25.10 -18.33 3.19
CA HIS A 290 24.05 -18.91 4.05
C HIS A 290 24.36 -20.36 4.43
N LEU A 291 24.99 -21.11 3.56
CA LEU A 291 25.46 -22.48 3.86
C LEU A 291 26.76 -22.52 4.69
N GLY A 292 27.36 -21.39 4.99
CA GLY A 292 28.63 -21.30 5.72
C GLY A 292 29.86 -21.80 4.94
N VAL A 293 29.74 -21.99 3.63
CA VAL A 293 30.82 -22.34 2.73
C VAL A 293 31.68 -21.12 2.41
N GLU A 294 31.01 -19.98 2.24
CA GLU A 294 31.61 -18.66 1.98
C GLU A 294 31.24 -17.66 3.08
N THR A 295 31.83 -16.48 3.05
CA THR A 295 31.55 -15.38 3.99
C THR A 295 31.19 -14.10 3.26
N TRP A 296 30.41 -13.20 3.92
CA TRP A 296 30.08 -11.87 3.39
C TRP A 296 31.21 -10.85 3.53
N LYS A 297 32.19 -11.09 4.40
CA LYS A 297 33.30 -10.18 4.66
C LYS A 297 34.59 -10.68 4.02
N MET A 298 35.53 -9.77 3.82
CA MET A 298 36.83 -10.09 3.27
C MET A 298 37.64 -10.95 4.27
N ASP A 299 37.68 -12.25 4.04
CA ASP A 299 38.51 -13.25 4.71
C ASP A 299 38.89 -14.37 3.72
N GLU A 300 39.49 -15.47 4.22
CA GLU A 300 39.95 -16.60 3.37
C GLU A 300 38.81 -17.30 2.59
N ARG A 301 37.56 -17.12 3.00
CA ARG A 301 36.40 -17.72 2.37
C ARG A 301 35.44 -16.68 1.77
N HIS A 302 35.90 -15.47 1.53
CA HIS A 302 35.08 -14.39 0.98
C HIS A 302 34.42 -14.78 -0.33
N GLY A 303 33.06 -14.70 -0.38
CA GLY A 303 32.27 -15.09 -1.54
C GLY A 303 32.30 -14.05 -2.66
N ALA A 304 32.21 -12.77 -2.32
CA ALA A 304 32.17 -11.67 -3.29
C ALA A 304 33.57 -11.21 -3.69
N THR A 305 34.33 -12.08 -4.36
CA THR A 305 35.66 -11.73 -4.90
C THR A 305 35.62 -11.59 -6.42
N THR A 306 36.57 -10.85 -6.99
CA THR A 306 36.70 -10.73 -8.47
C THR A 306 36.85 -12.11 -9.14
N VAL A 307 37.54 -13.04 -8.50
CA VAL A 307 37.72 -14.41 -9.03
C VAL A 307 36.40 -15.18 -9.05
N ASN A 308 35.62 -15.13 -7.98
CA ASN A 308 34.30 -15.78 -7.94
C ASN A 308 33.31 -15.08 -8.86
N ALA A 309 33.32 -13.75 -8.92
CA ALA A 309 32.47 -12.98 -9.82
C ALA A 309 32.59 -13.46 -11.27
N LYS A 310 33.81 -13.67 -11.78
CA LYS A 310 34.04 -14.18 -13.13
C LYS A 310 33.43 -15.58 -13.34
N LYS A 311 33.52 -16.47 -12.33
CA LYS A 311 32.91 -17.82 -12.43
C LYS A 311 31.38 -17.73 -12.53
N TYR A 312 30.72 -16.87 -11.73
CA TYR A 312 29.28 -16.66 -11.79
C TYR A 312 28.85 -16.01 -13.11
N ILE A 313 29.62 -15.06 -13.63
CA ILE A 313 29.39 -14.42 -14.94
C ILE A 313 29.52 -15.47 -16.06
N ASP A 314 30.55 -16.31 -16.06
CA ASP A 314 30.71 -17.38 -17.04
C ASP A 314 29.56 -18.39 -16.99
N PHE A 315 29.10 -18.75 -15.77
CA PHE A 315 27.95 -19.63 -15.58
C PHE A 315 26.66 -18.98 -16.11
N ALA A 316 26.42 -17.72 -15.78
CA ALA A 316 25.26 -16.98 -16.25
C ALA A 316 25.21 -16.92 -17.79
N ALA A 317 26.34 -16.58 -18.42
CA ALA A 317 26.47 -16.53 -19.88
C ALA A 317 26.21 -17.88 -20.56
N ALA A 318 26.72 -18.97 -19.97
CA ALA A 318 26.52 -20.32 -20.48
C ALA A 318 25.09 -20.86 -20.34
N ASN A 319 24.27 -20.28 -19.45
CA ASN A 319 22.96 -20.79 -19.09
C ASN A 319 21.80 -19.83 -19.41
N ASN A 320 21.99 -18.83 -20.26
CA ASN A 320 20.99 -17.82 -20.63
C ASN A 320 20.40 -17.10 -19.41
N ILE A 321 21.24 -16.76 -18.45
CA ILE A 321 20.92 -15.91 -17.30
C ILE A 321 21.51 -14.53 -17.61
N GLU A 322 20.72 -13.48 -17.40
CA GLU A 322 21.02 -12.15 -17.93
C GLU A 322 21.86 -11.30 -16.99
N ALA A 323 21.84 -11.63 -15.67
CA ALA A 323 22.54 -10.80 -14.68
C ALA A 323 23.09 -11.61 -13.50
N VAL A 324 24.04 -11.00 -12.76
CA VAL A 324 24.60 -11.52 -11.53
C VAL A 324 24.57 -10.46 -10.44
N LEU A 325 24.09 -10.87 -9.25
CA LEU A 325 24.06 -10.07 -8.03
C LEU A 325 25.23 -10.49 -7.10
N PHE A 326 25.84 -9.54 -6.42
CA PHE A 326 26.87 -9.82 -5.40
C PHE A 326 26.48 -9.23 -4.06
N GLU A 327 26.18 -10.07 -3.05
CA GLU A 327 26.15 -9.65 -1.66
C GLU A 327 27.56 -9.70 -1.07
N GLY A 328 27.83 -8.93 -0.02
CA GLY A 328 29.14 -8.94 0.63
C GLY A 328 30.27 -8.23 -0.14
N TRP A 329 29.95 -7.44 -1.15
CA TRP A 329 30.93 -6.79 -2.01
C TRP A 329 31.62 -5.57 -1.38
N ASN A 330 30.96 -4.90 -0.42
CA ASN A 330 31.35 -3.62 0.17
C ASN A 330 31.74 -3.75 1.64
N GLU A 331 32.53 -2.79 2.16
CA GLU A 331 32.95 -2.77 3.56
C GLU A 331 31.78 -2.60 4.54
N GLY A 332 31.86 -3.25 5.70
CA GLY A 332 30.92 -3.13 6.83
C GLY A 332 30.35 -4.43 7.35
N TRP A 333 30.55 -5.56 6.66
CA TRP A 333 30.00 -6.86 7.08
C TRP A 333 30.65 -7.46 8.31
N GLU A 334 31.79 -6.94 8.75
CA GLU A 334 32.53 -7.35 9.97
C GLU A 334 31.69 -7.10 11.23
N SER A 335 30.81 -6.10 11.20
CA SER A 335 30.00 -5.68 12.34
C SER A 335 28.58 -6.27 12.32
N TRP A 336 28.32 -7.31 11.52
CA TRP A 336 27.00 -7.93 11.43
C TRP A 336 26.45 -8.37 12.79
N GLY A 337 25.20 -8.02 13.07
CA GLY A 337 24.52 -8.24 14.36
C GLY A 337 24.56 -7.05 15.31
N GLY A 338 25.23 -5.95 14.95
CA GLY A 338 25.20 -4.65 15.61
C GLY A 338 24.52 -3.58 14.76
N MET A 339 24.80 -2.31 15.06
CA MET A 339 24.42 -1.21 14.18
C MET A 339 25.30 -1.24 12.94
N GLN A 340 24.74 -1.62 11.80
CA GLN A 340 25.48 -1.74 10.57
C GLN A 340 25.81 -0.36 9.98
N ASN A 341 27.10 -0.13 9.67
CA ASN A 341 27.59 1.11 9.06
C ASN A 341 28.27 0.79 7.73
N PHE A 342 27.49 0.26 6.79
CA PHE A 342 27.97 0.00 5.44
C PHE A 342 28.41 1.29 4.74
N ASP A 343 29.48 1.18 3.97
CA ASP A 343 29.87 2.18 2.96
C ASP A 343 29.43 1.64 1.58
N PHE A 344 28.48 2.31 0.97
CA PHE A 344 27.86 1.87 -0.29
C PHE A 344 28.65 2.29 -1.54
N THR A 345 29.84 2.85 -1.37
CA THR A 345 30.74 3.25 -2.47
C THR A 345 32.13 2.64 -2.34
N LYS A 346 32.34 1.79 -1.33
CA LYS A 346 33.66 1.23 -1.02
C LYS A 346 33.67 -0.30 -1.11
N PRO A 347 34.08 -0.86 -2.26
CA PRO A 347 34.26 -2.31 -2.38
C PRO A 347 35.41 -2.81 -1.50
N TYR A 348 35.36 -4.08 -1.09
CA TYR A 348 36.50 -4.75 -0.50
C TYR A 348 37.67 -4.82 -1.51
N ALA A 349 38.88 -4.89 -1.02
CA ALA A 349 40.08 -4.85 -1.86
C ALA A 349 40.23 -6.04 -2.84
N ASP A 350 39.52 -7.14 -2.59
CA ASP A 350 39.45 -8.32 -3.45
C ASP A 350 38.25 -8.33 -4.42
N PHE A 351 37.45 -7.25 -4.42
CA PHE A 351 36.33 -7.03 -5.32
C PHE A 351 36.60 -5.82 -6.23
N ASP A 352 37.22 -6.07 -7.37
CA ASP A 352 37.51 -5.05 -8.38
C ASP A 352 36.30 -4.82 -9.27
N ILE A 353 35.51 -3.78 -8.95
CA ILE A 353 34.24 -3.47 -9.62
C ILE A 353 34.44 -3.15 -11.12
N ASP A 354 35.51 -2.42 -11.46
CA ASP A 354 35.80 -2.04 -12.85
C ASP A 354 36.11 -3.27 -13.71
N GLU A 355 36.95 -4.18 -13.18
CA GLU A 355 37.26 -5.42 -13.87
C GLU A 355 36.07 -6.36 -13.99
N ILE A 356 35.19 -6.42 -12.95
CA ILE A 356 33.98 -7.25 -12.95
C ILE A 356 32.98 -6.73 -13.99
N VAL A 357 32.73 -5.43 -14.01
CA VAL A 357 31.80 -4.82 -14.99
C VAL A 357 32.32 -4.95 -16.40
N ARG A 358 33.62 -4.73 -16.62
CA ARG A 358 34.26 -4.94 -17.93
C ARG A 358 34.07 -6.37 -18.41
N TYR A 359 34.37 -7.35 -17.55
CA TYR A 359 34.26 -8.78 -17.86
C TYR A 359 32.81 -9.20 -18.13
N ALA A 360 31.88 -8.74 -17.32
CA ALA A 360 30.45 -9.01 -17.51
C ALA A 360 29.95 -8.46 -18.85
N LYS A 361 30.33 -7.24 -19.19
CA LYS A 361 29.99 -6.61 -20.48
C LYS A 361 30.51 -7.41 -21.68
N GLU A 362 31.73 -7.95 -21.62
CA GLU A 362 32.31 -8.81 -22.65
C GLU A 362 31.53 -10.12 -22.84
N LYS A 363 30.87 -10.60 -21.80
CA LYS A 363 30.04 -11.81 -21.79
C LYS A 363 28.55 -11.52 -22.06
N GLY A 364 28.15 -10.26 -22.18
CA GLY A 364 26.74 -9.86 -22.34
C GLY A 364 25.90 -10.06 -21.07
N ILE A 365 26.53 -9.98 -19.89
CA ILE A 365 25.90 -10.13 -18.58
C ILE A 365 25.85 -8.77 -17.87
N GLU A 366 24.72 -8.46 -17.22
CA GLU A 366 24.58 -7.26 -16.40
C GLU A 366 24.96 -7.54 -14.93
N ILE A 367 25.39 -6.50 -14.24
CA ILE A 367 25.63 -6.55 -12.80
C ILE A 367 24.46 -5.89 -12.09
N ILE A 368 23.95 -6.55 -11.06
CA ILE A 368 22.97 -6.00 -10.14
C ILE A 368 23.71 -5.46 -8.91
N GLY A 369 23.56 -4.17 -8.64
CA GLY A 369 24.05 -3.56 -7.42
C GLY A 369 23.26 -4.07 -6.20
N HIS A 370 23.91 -4.15 -5.06
CA HIS A 370 23.29 -4.60 -3.80
C HIS A 370 23.59 -3.62 -2.67
N HIS A 371 22.54 -3.07 -2.07
CA HIS A 371 22.62 -2.23 -0.88
C HIS A 371 21.93 -2.93 0.30
N GLU A 372 22.66 -3.76 1.06
CA GLU A 372 22.16 -4.25 2.35
C GLU A 372 22.29 -3.17 3.42
N THR A 373 21.20 -2.82 4.06
CA THR A 373 21.19 -1.74 5.07
C THR A 373 21.40 -2.25 6.49
N GLY A 374 21.16 -3.55 6.75
CA GLY A 374 21.10 -4.12 8.10
C GLY A 374 20.07 -3.41 8.99
N GLY A 375 19.07 -2.77 8.40
CA GLY A 375 18.07 -1.95 9.10
C GLY A 375 18.56 -0.55 9.50
N ASN A 376 19.83 -0.19 9.28
CA ASN A 376 20.34 1.16 9.60
C ASN A 376 19.93 2.19 8.52
N ILE A 377 18.66 2.51 8.47
CA ILE A 377 18.07 3.43 7.49
C ILE A 377 18.73 4.81 7.50
N PRO A 378 19.00 5.44 8.67
CA PRO A 378 19.65 6.74 8.67
C PRO A 378 21.05 6.72 8.05
N ASN A 379 21.80 5.60 8.14
CA ASN A 379 23.08 5.46 7.46
C ASN A 379 22.90 5.37 5.94
N TYR A 380 21.93 4.59 5.50
CA TYR A 380 21.66 4.42 4.07
C TYR A 380 21.15 5.72 3.44
N GLU A 381 20.19 6.39 4.04
CA GLU A 381 19.62 7.63 3.49
C GLU A 381 20.63 8.77 3.33
N ARG A 382 21.64 8.84 4.19
CA ARG A 382 22.72 9.82 4.03
C ARG A 382 23.60 9.58 2.80
N GLN A 383 23.69 8.34 2.33
CA GLN A 383 24.57 7.91 1.24
C GLN A 383 23.81 7.61 -0.06
N MET A 384 22.50 7.38 0.00
CA MET A 384 21.70 6.72 -1.01
C MET A 384 21.83 7.34 -2.40
N ASP A 385 21.67 8.64 -2.52
CA ASP A 385 21.80 9.36 -3.80
C ASP A 385 23.22 9.19 -4.37
N HIS A 386 24.25 9.44 -3.56
CA HIS A 386 25.65 9.28 -3.98
C HIS A 386 25.99 7.81 -4.31
N ALA A 387 25.43 6.85 -3.57
CA ALA A 387 25.66 5.43 -3.82
C ALA A 387 25.00 4.95 -5.13
N MET A 388 23.81 5.46 -5.46
CA MET A 388 23.17 5.17 -6.75
C MET A 388 23.91 5.85 -7.91
N GLN A 389 24.37 7.09 -7.74
CA GLN A 389 25.24 7.75 -8.70
C GLN A 389 26.55 6.96 -8.91
N TRP A 390 27.18 6.47 -7.84
CA TRP A 390 28.39 5.65 -7.93
C TRP A 390 28.15 4.38 -8.77
N TYR A 391 27.01 3.71 -8.62
CA TYR A 391 26.66 2.57 -9.48
C TYR A 391 26.49 2.96 -10.95
N THR A 392 25.78 4.05 -11.22
CA THR A 392 25.58 4.50 -12.62
C THR A 392 26.89 4.93 -13.28
N ASP A 393 27.83 5.53 -12.54
CA ASP A 393 29.18 5.88 -13.00
C ASP A 393 29.96 4.62 -13.40
N HIS A 394 29.69 3.47 -12.73
CA HIS A 394 30.25 2.15 -13.09
C HIS A 394 29.39 1.37 -14.08
N SER A 395 28.40 2.01 -14.73
CA SER A 395 27.48 1.35 -15.68
C SER A 395 26.62 0.22 -15.06
N ILE A 396 26.26 0.34 -13.80
CA ILE A 396 25.32 -0.54 -13.10
C ILE A 396 24.00 0.19 -12.97
N HIS A 397 22.93 -0.37 -13.56
CA HIS A 397 21.61 0.27 -13.64
C HIS A 397 20.48 -0.59 -13.06
N ILE A 398 20.81 -1.60 -12.29
CA ILE A 398 19.84 -2.47 -11.62
C ILE A 398 20.26 -2.57 -10.17
N LEU A 399 19.32 -2.37 -9.25
CA LEU A 399 19.59 -2.33 -7.82
C LEU A 399 18.67 -3.30 -7.06
N LYS A 400 19.23 -4.05 -6.13
CA LYS A 400 18.52 -4.74 -5.05
C LYS A 400 18.87 -4.07 -3.72
N THR A 401 17.87 -3.67 -2.95
CA THR A 401 18.05 -3.19 -1.57
C THR A 401 17.71 -4.28 -0.57
N GLY A 402 18.49 -4.37 0.52
CA GLY A 402 18.32 -5.34 1.60
C GLY A 402 18.04 -4.67 2.94
N TYR A 403 17.26 -5.36 3.77
CA TYR A 403 16.79 -4.86 5.07
C TYR A 403 16.79 -5.98 6.12
N ALA A 404 17.86 -6.77 6.16
CA ALA A 404 17.97 -7.92 7.06
C ALA A 404 18.32 -7.50 8.49
N GLY A 405 17.49 -6.70 9.13
CA GLY A 405 17.67 -6.23 10.50
C GLY A 405 16.54 -5.31 10.95
N ALA A 406 16.36 -5.19 12.26
CA ALA A 406 15.38 -4.27 12.84
C ALA A 406 15.77 -2.80 12.59
N PHE A 407 14.78 -1.94 12.39
CA PHE A 407 15.01 -0.51 12.33
C PHE A 407 15.44 0.04 13.69
N PRO A 408 16.29 1.08 13.74
CA PRO A 408 16.78 1.65 14.99
C PRO A 408 15.66 2.37 15.77
N ASN A 409 15.85 2.52 17.07
CA ASN A 409 15.00 3.33 17.95
C ASN A 409 13.53 2.85 18.04
N GLY A 410 13.25 1.56 17.82
CA GLY A 410 11.91 1.00 17.88
C GLY A 410 11.00 1.40 16.71
N LEU A 411 11.58 1.91 15.63
CA LEU A 411 10.86 2.11 14.37
C LEU A 411 10.55 0.76 13.73
N SER A 412 9.44 0.66 13.04
CA SER A 412 9.00 -0.57 12.38
C SER A 412 9.10 -0.45 10.86
N HIS A 413 9.35 -1.59 10.19
CA HIS A 413 9.37 -1.69 8.73
C HIS A 413 8.04 -1.24 8.10
N HIS A 414 6.93 -1.58 8.73
CA HIS A 414 5.56 -1.32 8.25
C HIS A 414 4.94 -0.04 8.81
N GLY A 415 5.66 0.71 9.66
CA GLY A 415 5.24 2.02 10.12
C GLY A 415 5.41 3.11 9.05
N GLN A 416 4.81 4.27 9.25
CA GLN A 416 4.90 5.41 8.31
C GLN A 416 6.36 5.75 7.94
N TYR A 417 7.31 5.65 8.88
CA TYR A 417 8.72 5.89 8.61
C TYR A 417 9.30 4.92 7.57
N GLY A 418 9.02 3.62 7.75
CA GLY A 418 9.47 2.57 6.81
C GLY A 418 8.84 2.74 5.44
N VAL A 419 7.54 2.98 5.38
CA VAL A 419 6.80 3.25 4.13
C VAL A 419 7.42 4.43 3.37
N ASN A 420 7.69 5.54 4.07
CA ASN A 420 8.32 6.72 3.45
C ASN A 420 9.73 6.43 2.96
N HIS A 421 10.48 5.62 3.72
CA HIS A 421 11.81 5.20 3.30
C HIS A 421 11.78 4.37 2.01
N TYR A 422 10.92 3.35 1.95
CA TYR A 422 10.81 2.51 0.75
C TYR A 422 10.38 3.30 -0.48
N GLN A 423 9.42 4.21 -0.30
CA GLN A 423 9.01 5.11 -1.39
C GLN A 423 10.18 5.97 -1.87
N LYS A 424 10.92 6.58 -0.95
CA LYS A 424 12.10 7.40 -1.27
C LYS A 424 13.17 6.61 -2.03
N VAL A 425 13.42 5.34 -1.65
CA VAL A 425 14.37 4.48 -2.37
C VAL A 425 13.96 4.27 -3.82
N VAL A 426 12.69 3.95 -4.06
CA VAL A 426 12.17 3.72 -5.41
C VAL A 426 12.22 5.00 -6.26
N GLU A 427 11.85 6.14 -5.68
CA GLU A 427 11.90 7.45 -6.34
C GLU A 427 13.34 7.84 -6.70
N THR A 428 14.28 7.73 -5.75
CA THR A 428 15.70 8.02 -6.00
C THR A 428 16.28 7.08 -7.07
N ALA A 429 15.94 5.78 -7.04
CA ALA A 429 16.37 4.84 -8.07
C ALA A 429 15.84 5.26 -9.46
N ALA A 430 14.59 5.69 -9.56
CA ALA A 430 14.00 6.16 -10.81
C ALA A 430 14.70 7.44 -11.34
N GLU A 431 15.09 8.37 -10.46
CA GLU A 431 15.88 9.57 -10.83
C GLU A 431 17.22 9.19 -11.46
N HIS A 432 17.85 8.10 -10.99
CA HIS A 432 19.08 7.54 -11.55
C HIS A 432 18.83 6.56 -12.71
N ARG A 433 17.57 6.34 -13.13
CA ARG A 433 17.17 5.37 -14.17
C ARG A 433 17.64 3.94 -13.87
N MET A 434 17.46 3.53 -12.60
CA MET A 434 17.79 2.20 -12.07
C MET A 434 16.52 1.37 -11.85
#